data_da6162e2fc8dce6b07aec2559d192d67
#
_entry.id   da6162e2fc8dce6b07aec2559d192d67
#
_cell.length_a   1.000
_cell.length_b   1.000
_cell.length_c   1.000
_cell.angle_alpha   90.00
_cell.angle_beta   90.00
_cell.angle_gamma   90.00
#
_symmetry.space_group_name_H-M   'P 1'
#
loop_
_entity.id
_entity.type
_entity.pdbx_description
1 polymer ?
#
loop_
_entity_poly.entity_id
_entity_poly.type
_entity_poly.pdbx_seq_one_letter_code
_entity_poly.pdbx_strand_id
1 'polypeptide(L)'
;MRTLFVRFAISVGAATVATVAVGCRTSSPESTPAPEASSTPAADVDAAASAAASSKAAFPVPRASVDLVLDPEGFPPYAGPTGSVEGTVSVQGPAAPSVAVNTSQCPAALDTYGKLFREGKPATPEGPRALADAVVVVVGYTGFYLPDKNDAVKVTITPGCAYPARTIAITYGQRLEISNQSRLLFAPALDQSMSTAVMVAPPQESGEPVKLYPDKAGYFALTDHMEPYVHEDLYVFRHPLHVVTDSAGHYRIDGVPVGKLKVGAHHPTVDADAESPVDVVAGVVQKVDLTITYKPKPKVKVGDAGARILPRCLRWLDPATKLKCAEYDKPND
;
A
#
# COMPACT_ATOMS: atom_id res chain seq x y z
N MET A 1 -14.47 38.37 -38.62
CA MET A 1 -14.67 39.72 -38.01
C MET A 1 -14.32 39.69 -36.56
N ARG A 2 -13.33 40.52 -36.21
CA ARG A 2 -12.93 41.07 -34.91
C ARG A 2 -12.55 40.12 -33.77
N THR A 3 -11.25 39.95 -33.69
CA THR A 3 -10.38 39.58 -32.57
C THR A 3 -10.48 40.57 -31.41
N LEU A 4 -10.57 40.10 -30.19
CA LEU A 4 -10.38 40.94 -29.01
C LEU A 4 -9.26 40.30 -28.12
N PHE A 5 -8.09 40.92 -28.15
CA PHE A 5 -6.98 40.66 -27.24
C PHE A 5 -7.16 41.49 -25.98
N VAL A 6 -7.18 40.85 -24.82
CA VAL A 6 -7.02 41.56 -23.52
C VAL A 6 -5.63 41.23 -22.95
N ARG A 7 -4.78 42.25 -22.87
CA ARG A 7 -3.48 42.20 -22.14
C ARG A 7 -3.71 42.58 -20.70
N PHE A 8 -3.27 41.75 -19.78
CA PHE A 8 -3.10 42.13 -18.38
C PHE A 8 -1.63 42.40 -18.09
N ALA A 9 -1.33 43.59 -17.55
CA ALA A 9 -0.03 44.00 -17.12
C ALA A 9 0.24 43.57 -15.68
N ILE A 10 1.43 43.02 -15.44
CA ILE A 10 1.91 42.60 -14.12
C ILE A 10 2.71 43.79 -13.55
N SER A 11 2.29 44.27 -12.39
CA SER A 11 3.00 45.28 -11.60
C SER A 11 3.88 44.57 -10.55
N VAL A 12 5.17 44.83 -10.61
CA VAL A 12 6.18 44.37 -9.65
C VAL A 12 6.33 45.43 -8.57
N GLY A 13 5.98 45.09 -7.33
CA GLY A 13 6.22 45.90 -6.16
C GLY A 13 7.44 45.40 -5.37
N ALA A 14 8.49 46.20 -5.27
CA ALA A 14 9.66 45.94 -4.44
C ALA A 14 9.38 46.39 -3.01
N ALA A 15 9.58 45.51 -2.03
CA ALA A 15 9.58 45.88 -0.61
C ALA A 15 10.98 45.73 -0.03
N THR A 16 11.50 46.85 0.45
CA THR A 16 12.78 47.01 1.15
C THR A 16 12.67 46.50 2.59
N VAL A 17 13.63 45.69 3.02
CA VAL A 17 13.78 45.22 4.40
C VAL A 17 14.83 46.10 5.09
N ALA A 18 14.44 46.72 6.20
CA ALA A 18 15.34 47.45 7.09
C ALA A 18 15.83 46.54 8.22
N THR A 19 17.15 46.42 8.33
CA THR A 19 17.87 45.75 9.41
C THR A 19 18.05 46.68 10.61
N VAL A 20 17.61 46.26 11.79
CA VAL A 20 17.94 46.90 13.06
C VAL A 20 18.85 45.98 13.86
N ALA A 21 20.09 46.42 14.07
CA ALA A 21 21.04 45.77 14.96
C ALA A 21 20.93 46.42 16.36
N VAL A 22 20.69 45.60 17.38
CA VAL A 22 20.85 46.03 18.78
C VAL A 22 21.91 45.14 19.42
N GLY A 23 23.03 45.75 19.74
CA GLY A 23 24.08 45.15 20.55
C GLY A 23 23.84 45.42 22.04
N CYS A 24 24.14 44.46 22.87
CA CYS A 24 24.38 44.65 24.30
C CYS A 24 25.58 43.83 24.77
N ARG A 25 26.40 44.55 25.52
CA ARG A 25 27.72 44.19 26.05
C ARG A 25 27.65 43.26 27.26
N THR A 26 28.62 42.35 27.28
CA THR A 26 29.51 41.87 28.37
C THR A 26 29.26 42.25 29.83
N SER A 27 29.31 41.24 30.68
CA SER A 27 30.13 41.24 31.88
C SER A 27 30.34 39.79 32.40
N SER A 28 31.62 39.41 32.43
CA SER A 28 32.12 38.29 33.26
C SER A 28 32.25 38.74 34.72
N PRO A 29 32.25 37.85 35.66
CA PRO A 29 33.29 37.78 36.64
C PRO A 29 33.96 36.40 36.78
N GLU A 30 35.14 36.48 37.05
CA GLU A 30 36.33 35.76 37.40
C GLU A 30 36.20 34.81 38.59
N SER A 31 36.88 33.66 38.45
CA SER A 31 37.71 32.92 39.40
C SER A 31 37.06 32.09 40.52
N THR A 32 37.49 30.89 40.72
CA THR A 32 38.67 30.38 41.45
C THR A 32 38.68 28.84 41.43
N PRO A 33 39.85 28.15 41.46
CA PRO A 33 39.97 26.72 41.22
C PRO A 33 40.00 25.89 42.51
N ALA A 34 39.64 24.66 42.39
CA ALA A 34 40.10 23.42 43.05
C ALA A 34 38.97 22.50 43.56
N PRO A 35 39.18 21.22 43.78
CA PRO A 35 40.29 20.33 43.42
C PRO A 35 39.90 19.14 42.55
N GLU A 36 40.89 18.52 41.99
CA GLU A 36 40.84 17.24 41.28
C GLU A 36 40.20 16.10 42.10
N ALA A 37 39.18 15.49 41.51
CA ALA A 37 38.75 14.15 41.90
C ALA A 37 38.81 13.24 40.65
N SER A 38 39.75 12.33 40.70
CA SER A 38 39.94 11.23 39.81
C SER A 38 38.63 10.51 39.54
N SER A 39 38.08 10.57 38.32
CA SER A 39 37.00 9.70 37.91
C SER A 39 37.47 8.83 36.77
N THR A 40 37.57 7.55 37.10
CA THR A 40 37.63 6.41 36.18
C THR A 40 36.63 6.55 35.03
N PRO A 41 36.99 6.21 33.78
CA PRO A 41 36.03 6.23 32.69
C PRO A 41 35.02 5.12 32.90
N ALA A 42 33.77 5.50 33.19
CA ALA A 42 32.63 4.61 33.06
C ALA A 42 32.38 4.36 31.56
N ALA A 43 32.53 3.09 31.20
CA ALA A 43 32.38 2.63 29.82
C ALA A 43 31.01 2.90 29.27
N ASP A 44 30.97 3.27 28.00
CA ASP A 44 29.81 3.42 27.12
C ASP A 44 29.00 2.12 26.98
N VAL A 45 28.16 1.80 27.96
CA VAL A 45 27.19 0.70 27.85
C VAL A 45 25.77 1.19 27.43
N ASP A 46 25.52 2.49 27.56
CA ASP A 46 24.18 3.02 27.26
C ASP A 46 23.91 3.35 25.75
N ALA A 47 24.97 3.58 24.97
CA ALA A 47 24.82 3.86 23.54
C ALA A 47 24.43 2.61 22.72
N ALA A 48 24.93 1.43 23.11
CA ALA A 48 24.61 0.17 22.45
C ALA A 48 23.19 -0.32 22.76
N ALA A 49 22.68 -0.03 23.96
CA ALA A 49 21.31 -0.40 24.33
C ALA A 49 20.23 0.44 23.62
N SER A 50 20.53 1.73 23.38
CA SER A 50 19.61 2.63 22.67
C SER A 50 19.50 2.32 21.17
N ALA A 51 20.60 1.92 20.51
CA ALA A 51 20.59 1.51 19.12
C ALA A 51 19.87 0.16 18.90
N ALA A 52 19.98 -0.78 19.85
CA ALA A 52 19.30 -2.06 19.81
C ALA A 52 17.79 -1.95 20.06
N ALA A 53 17.34 -0.96 20.83
CA ALA A 53 15.92 -0.71 21.06
C ALA A 53 15.22 -0.09 19.85
N SER A 54 15.92 0.73 19.07
CA SER A 54 15.38 1.38 17.85
C SER A 54 15.15 0.38 16.71
N SER A 55 15.95 -0.68 16.63
CA SER A 55 15.78 -1.71 15.58
C SER A 55 14.64 -2.71 15.87
N LYS A 56 14.22 -2.86 17.14
CA LYS A 56 13.10 -3.74 17.52
C LYS A 56 11.72 -3.18 17.18
N ALA A 57 11.59 -1.88 16.94
CA ALA A 57 10.31 -1.25 16.60
C ALA A 57 9.92 -1.39 15.12
N ALA A 58 10.84 -1.80 14.24
CA ALA A 58 10.58 -1.85 12.81
C ALA A 58 9.78 -3.10 12.37
N PHE A 59 9.95 -4.22 13.06
CA PHE A 59 9.27 -5.49 12.76
C PHE A 59 8.81 -6.16 14.06
N PRO A 60 7.51 -6.22 14.35
CA PRO A 60 7.01 -7.00 15.48
C PRO A 60 7.22 -8.52 15.27
N VAL A 61 7.36 -8.96 14.01
CA VAL A 61 7.77 -10.31 13.67
C VAL A 61 9.30 -10.35 13.51
N PRO A 62 10.02 -11.27 14.18
CA PRO A 62 11.48 -11.40 14.05
C PRO A 62 11.88 -11.61 12.57
N ARG A 63 12.93 -10.93 12.11
CA ARG A 63 13.40 -11.02 10.73
C ARG A 63 13.63 -12.46 10.28
N ALA A 64 14.23 -13.29 11.12
CA ALA A 64 14.43 -14.70 10.81
C ALA A 64 13.11 -15.46 10.52
N SER A 65 12.02 -15.09 11.19
CA SER A 65 10.70 -15.68 10.91
C SER A 65 10.12 -15.17 9.60
N VAL A 66 10.39 -13.91 9.24
CA VAL A 66 10.01 -13.34 7.93
C VAL A 66 10.75 -14.08 6.81
N ASP A 67 12.06 -14.25 6.95
CA ASP A 67 12.90 -14.92 5.95
C ASP A 67 12.45 -16.36 5.70
N LEU A 68 12.07 -17.10 6.75
CA LEU A 68 11.51 -18.46 6.62
C LEU A 68 10.19 -18.52 5.85
N VAL A 69 9.38 -17.47 5.89
CA VAL A 69 8.11 -17.39 5.14
C VAL A 69 8.33 -16.98 3.70
N LEU A 70 9.28 -16.05 3.47
CA LEU A 70 9.59 -15.55 2.13
C LEU A 70 10.40 -16.56 1.32
N ASP A 71 11.30 -17.29 1.99
CA ASP A 71 12.21 -18.27 1.38
C ASP A 71 12.27 -19.55 2.24
N PRO A 72 11.22 -20.37 2.26
CA PRO A 72 11.19 -21.59 3.07
C PRO A 72 12.16 -22.67 2.56
N GLU A 73 12.63 -22.59 1.32
CA GLU A 73 13.53 -23.55 0.70
C GLU A 73 15.01 -23.12 0.82
N GLY A 74 15.30 -21.92 1.28
CA GLY A 74 16.68 -21.39 1.47
C GLY A 74 17.42 -21.15 0.15
N PHE A 75 16.70 -20.66 -0.85
CA PHE A 75 17.29 -20.36 -2.16
C PHE A 75 18.22 -19.12 -2.11
N PRO A 76 19.20 -19.03 -3.01
CA PRO A 76 19.99 -17.81 -3.13
C PRO A 76 19.12 -16.64 -3.64
N PRO A 77 19.46 -15.38 -3.24
CA PRO A 77 18.82 -14.21 -3.80
C PRO A 77 19.09 -14.11 -5.31
N TYR A 78 18.11 -13.66 -6.06
CA TYR A 78 18.29 -13.46 -7.50
C TYR A 78 19.30 -12.37 -7.79
N ALA A 79 20.32 -12.70 -8.60
CA ALA A 79 21.37 -11.78 -9.04
C ALA A 79 21.44 -11.68 -10.58
N GLY A 80 20.46 -12.26 -11.29
CA GLY A 80 20.43 -12.25 -12.76
C GLY A 80 19.87 -10.96 -13.34
N PRO A 81 19.84 -10.87 -14.68
CA PRO A 81 19.26 -9.72 -15.39
C PRO A 81 17.75 -9.66 -15.21
N THR A 82 17.20 -8.44 -15.23
CA THR A 82 15.75 -8.19 -15.07
C THR A 82 15.20 -7.39 -16.23
N GLY A 83 13.91 -7.53 -16.47
CA GLY A 83 13.09 -6.66 -17.32
C GLY A 83 11.97 -6.02 -16.51
N SER A 84 10.99 -5.47 -17.22
CA SER A 84 9.78 -4.88 -16.64
C SER A 84 8.54 -5.40 -17.37
N VAL A 85 7.42 -5.43 -16.66
CA VAL A 85 6.11 -5.73 -17.24
C VAL A 85 5.17 -4.57 -16.95
N GLU A 86 4.48 -4.06 -17.96
CA GLU A 86 3.46 -3.01 -17.83
C GLU A 86 2.23 -3.33 -18.65
N GLY A 87 1.13 -2.68 -18.38
CA GLY A 87 -0.10 -2.83 -19.15
C GLY A 87 -1.30 -2.20 -18.48
N THR A 88 -2.46 -2.61 -18.95
CA THR A 88 -3.75 -2.15 -18.43
C THR A 88 -4.60 -3.33 -18.04
N VAL A 89 -5.23 -3.26 -16.87
CA VAL A 89 -6.31 -4.16 -16.48
C VAL A 89 -7.63 -3.50 -16.80
N SER A 90 -8.49 -4.21 -17.51
CA SER A 90 -9.84 -3.77 -17.86
C SER A 90 -10.90 -4.73 -17.31
N VAL A 91 -12.12 -4.24 -17.14
CA VAL A 91 -13.29 -5.04 -16.80
C VAL A 91 -14.27 -5.03 -17.96
N GLN A 92 -14.81 -6.22 -18.27
CA GLN A 92 -15.89 -6.43 -19.22
C GLN A 92 -17.13 -6.96 -18.48
N GLY A 93 -18.31 -6.64 -19.00
CA GLY A 93 -19.60 -7.01 -18.41
C GLY A 93 -20.41 -5.79 -17.96
N PRO A 94 -21.44 -5.97 -17.12
CA PRO A 94 -22.25 -4.86 -16.63
C PRO A 94 -21.45 -3.81 -15.86
N ALA A 95 -21.94 -2.58 -15.86
CA ALA A 95 -21.33 -1.49 -15.09
C ALA A 95 -21.38 -1.77 -13.57
N ALA A 96 -20.43 -1.18 -12.84
CA ALA A 96 -20.37 -1.28 -11.38
C ALA A 96 -21.67 -0.77 -10.74
N PRO A 97 -22.38 -1.61 -9.96
CA PRO A 97 -23.54 -1.16 -9.23
C PRO A 97 -23.21 -0.09 -8.20
N SER A 98 -24.14 0.83 -7.98
CA SER A 98 -24.04 1.77 -6.85
C SER A 98 -24.20 1.04 -5.52
N VAL A 99 -23.42 1.49 -4.52
CA VAL A 99 -23.47 0.99 -3.14
C VAL A 99 -23.93 2.11 -2.23
N ALA A 100 -24.88 1.80 -1.34
CA ALA A 100 -25.32 2.75 -0.33
C ALA A 100 -24.30 2.78 0.81
N VAL A 101 -23.59 3.88 0.94
CA VAL A 101 -22.61 4.14 2.01
C VAL A 101 -22.96 5.47 2.71
N ASN A 102 -22.79 5.52 4.01
CA ASN A 102 -23.02 6.76 4.76
C ASN A 102 -21.71 7.56 4.85
N THR A 103 -21.58 8.54 3.99
CA THR A 103 -20.44 9.46 3.94
C THR A 103 -20.88 10.91 4.25
N SER A 104 -21.92 11.08 5.07
CA SER A 104 -22.51 12.40 5.34
C SER A 104 -21.50 13.42 5.89
N GLN A 105 -20.51 12.98 6.66
CA GLN A 105 -19.42 13.83 7.17
C GLN A 105 -18.38 14.20 6.11
N CYS A 106 -18.24 13.39 5.07
CA CYS A 106 -17.30 13.63 3.97
C CYS A 106 -17.87 13.09 2.62
N PRO A 107 -18.77 13.86 1.97
CA PRO A 107 -19.43 13.41 0.74
C PRO A 107 -18.48 13.03 -0.40
N ALA A 108 -17.27 13.59 -0.44
CA ALA A 108 -16.26 13.26 -1.45
C ALA A 108 -15.79 11.79 -1.38
N ALA A 109 -15.96 11.11 -0.26
CA ALA A 109 -15.66 9.68 -0.13
C ALA A 109 -16.55 8.79 -1.03
N LEU A 110 -17.68 9.29 -1.51
CA LEU A 110 -18.54 8.59 -2.48
C LEU A 110 -17.84 8.30 -3.81
N ASP A 111 -16.86 9.11 -4.21
CA ASP A 111 -16.08 8.87 -5.44
C ASP A 111 -15.31 7.55 -5.36
N THR A 112 -14.88 7.17 -4.15
CA THR A 112 -14.17 5.91 -3.90
C THR A 112 -15.13 4.78 -3.52
N TYR A 113 -16.12 5.02 -2.63
CA TYR A 113 -16.92 3.96 -2.02
C TYR A 113 -18.35 3.85 -2.55
N GLY A 114 -18.81 4.80 -3.36
CA GLY A 114 -20.19 4.84 -3.85
C GLY A 114 -20.53 3.82 -4.94
N LYS A 115 -19.56 3.06 -5.43
CA LYS A 115 -19.73 1.98 -6.39
C LYS A 115 -19.13 0.69 -5.86
N LEU A 116 -19.61 -0.44 -6.37
CA LEU A 116 -19.11 -1.76 -5.98
C LEU A 116 -17.62 -1.91 -6.29
N PHE A 117 -17.17 -1.44 -7.46
CA PHE A 117 -15.76 -1.32 -7.84
C PHE A 117 -15.56 -0.05 -8.67
N ARG A 118 -14.32 0.43 -8.76
CA ARG A 118 -13.96 1.63 -9.51
C ARG A 118 -13.57 1.27 -10.93
N GLU A 119 -14.26 1.89 -11.90
CA GLU A 119 -14.03 1.66 -13.31
C GLU A 119 -14.01 2.98 -14.11
N GLY A 120 -13.23 3.00 -15.18
CA GLY A 120 -13.20 4.10 -16.12
C GLY A 120 -14.42 4.14 -17.04
N LYS A 121 -14.49 5.17 -17.88
CA LYS A 121 -15.50 5.24 -18.94
C LYS A 121 -15.11 4.31 -20.09
N PRO A 122 -16.05 3.56 -20.67
CA PRO A 122 -15.75 2.73 -21.82
C PRO A 122 -15.48 3.59 -23.07
N ALA A 123 -14.59 3.13 -23.94
CA ALA A 123 -14.34 3.76 -25.23
C ALA A 123 -15.53 3.57 -26.20
N THR A 124 -16.25 2.47 -26.06
CA THR A 124 -17.50 2.16 -26.78
C THR A 124 -18.55 1.70 -25.79
N PRO A 125 -19.86 1.84 -26.07
CA PRO A 125 -20.93 1.54 -25.08
C PRO A 125 -20.83 0.18 -24.39
N GLU A 126 -20.33 -0.84 -25.08
CA GLU A 126 -20.16 -2.20 -24.58
C GLU A 126 -18.68 -2.62 -24.45
N GLY A 127 -17.77 -1.68 -24.65
CA GLY A 127 -16.34 -1.93 -24.59
C GLY A 127 -15.83 -2.20 -23.17
N PRO A 128 -14.63 -2.79 -23.06
CA PRO A 128 -13.97 -2.94 -21.77
C PRO A 128 -13.69 -1.57 -21.17
N ARG A 129 -13.74 -1.50 -19.84
CA ARG A 129 -13.50 -0.28 -19.06
C ARG A 129 -12.24 -0.49 -18.21
N ALA A 130 -11.43 0.54 -18.06
CA ALA A 130 -10.29 0.50 -17.15
C ALA A 130 -10.75 0.05 -15.76
N LEU A 131 -10.01 -0.83 -15.09
CA LEU A 131 -10.34 -1.36 -13.78
C LEU A 131 -9.28 -0.92 -12.78
N ALA A 132 -9.66 -0.02 -11.87
CA ALA A 132 -8.83 0.35 -10.74
C ALA A 132 -8.84 -0.74 -9.67
N ASP A 133 -7.89 -0.68 -8.74
CA ASP A 133 -7.84 -1.54 -7.56
C ASP A 133 -7.64 -3.04 -7.83
N ALA A 134 -7.29 -3.43 -9.04
CA ALA A 134 -6.91 -4.81 -9.32
C ALA A 134 -5.46 -5.06 -8.86
N VAL A 135 -5.24 -6.15 -8.12
CA VAL A 135 -3.88 -6.62 -7.82
C VAL A 135 -3.32 -7.32 -9.05
N VAL A 136 -2.14 -6.92 -9.47
CA VAL A 136 -1.39 -7.55 -10.56
C VAL A 136 -0.10 -8.15 -9.99
N VAL A 137 0.21 -9.37 -10.41
CA VAL A 137 1.38 -10.11 -9.94
C VAL A 137 2.14 -10.75 -11.10
N VAL A 138 3.44 -10.94 -10.94
CA VAL A 138 4.25 -11.77 -11.84
C VAL A 138 4.76 -12.98 -11.08
N VAL A 139 4.47 -14.16 -11.59
CA VAL A 139 4.78 -15.45 -10.97
C VAL A 139 5.32 -16.46 -11.98
N GLY A 140 5.76 -17.62 -11.49
CA GLY A 140 6.24 -18.72 -12.34
C GLY A 140 7.76 -18.88 -12.35
N TYR A 141 8.48 -18.17 -11.49
CA TYR A 141 9.91 -18.39 -11.27
C TYR A 141 10.16 -19.33 -10.08
N THR A 142 11.30 -20.03 -10.12
CA THR A 142 11.71 -20.99 -9.07
C THR A 142 13.23 -21.01 -8.96
N GLY A 143 13.77 -21.53 -7.83
CA GLY A 143 15.21 -21.75 -7.62
C GLY A 143 15.98 -20.52 -7.13
N PHE A 144 15.29 -19.43 -6.85
CA PHE A 144 15.84 -18.23 -6.22
C PHE A 144 14.69 -17.47 -5.53
N TYR A 145 15.04 -16.57 -4.61
CA TYR A 145 14.07 -15.64 -4.03
C TYR A 145 14.38 -14.19 -4.43
N LEU A 146 13.36 -13.34 -4.32
CA LEU A 146 13.48 -11.89 -4.57
C LEU A 146 13.28 -11.17 -3.24
N PRO A 147 14.35 -10.57 -2.69
CA PRO A 147 14.20 -9.76 -1.48
C PRO A 147 13.45 -8.46 -1.78
N ASP A 148 12.55 -8.07 -0.89
CA ASP A 148 11.99 -6.72 -0.96
C ASP A 148 13.02 -5.69 -0.48
N LYS A 149 13.00 -4.52 -1.11
CA LYS A 149 13.93 -3.42 -0.83
C LYS A 149 13.37 -2.42 0.19
N ASN A 150 12.07 -2.50 0.47
CA ASN A 150 11.36 -1.54 1.30
C ASN A 150 10.83 -2.21 2.57
N ASP A 151 10.97 -1.54 3.70
CA ASP A 151 10.43 -2.01 4.98
C ASP A 151 8.99 -1.58 5.22
N ALA A 152 8.47 -0.66 4.43
CA ALA A 152 7.14 -0.10 4.59
C ALA A 152 6.49 0.27 3.26
N VAL A 153 5.18 0.09 3.21
CA VAL A 153 4.29 0.68 2.21
C VAL A 153 3.56 1.86 2.86
N LYS A 154 3.68 3.04 2.25
CA LYS A 154 3.07 4.27 2.76
C LYS A 154 1.77 4.55 2.04
N VAL A 155 0.72 4.78 2.79
CA VAL A 155 -0.61 5.13 2.27
C VAL A 155 -1.10 6.38 2.98
N THR A 156 -1.59 7.35 2.22
CA THR A 156 -2.13 8.59 2.76
C THR A 156 -3.62 8.67 2.48
N ILE A 157 -4.43 8.75 3.54
CA ILE A 157 -5.85 9.06 3.43
C ILE A 157 -5.98 10.45 2.84
N THR A 158 -6.70 10.57 1.73
CA THR A 158 -6.81 11.81 0.95
C THR A 158 -7.66 12.87 1.66
N PRO A 159 -7.59 14.15 1.26
CA PRO A 159 -8.52 15.18 1.75
C PRO A 159 -9.99 14.83 1.50
N GLY A 160 -10.28 13.94 0.54
CA GLY A 160 -11.62 13.37 0.28
C GLY A 160 -12.04 12.27 1.25
N CYS A 161 -11.34 12.07 2.38
CA CYS A 161 -11.63 11.08 3.42
C CYS A 161 -11.71 9.65 2.89
N ALA A 162 -10.84 9.32 1.96
CA ALA A 162 -10.78 8.01 1.33
C ALA A 162 -9.33 7.57 1.13
N TYR A 163 -9.10 6.28 1.12
CA TYR A 163 -7.85 5.71 0.67
C TYR A 163 -7.69 5.93 -0.85
N PRO A 164 -6.45 6.11 -1.35
CA PRO A 164 -6.20 6.34 -2.77
C PRO A 164 -6.56 5.13 -3.64
N ALA A 165 -6.49 3.93 -3.05
CA ALA A 165 -6.88 2.67 -3.66
C ALA A 165 -7.67 1.82 -2.66
N ARG A 166 -8.65 1.05 -3.13
CA ARG A 166 -9.44 0.12 -2.31
C ARG A 166 -8.75 -1.22 -2.09
N THR A 167 -7.64 -1.44 -2.78
CA THR A 167 -6.78 -2.60 -2.61
C THR A 167 -5.37 -2.14 -2.31
N ILE A 168 -4.71 -2.79 -1.38
CA ILE A 168 -3.33 -2.55 -1.00
C ILE A 168 -2.58 -3.88 -1.13
N ALA A 169 -1.38 -3.84 -1.67
CA ALA A 169 -0.52 -5.01 -1.84
C ALA A 169 0.83 -4.72 -1.17
N ILE A 170 1.27 -5.63 -0.31
CA ILE A 170 2.56 -5.55 0.38
C ILE A 170 3.25 -6.92 0.38
N THR A 171 4.55 -6.93 0.61
CA THR A 171 5.32 -8.16 0.86
C THR A 171 5.33 -8.48 2.35
N TYR A 172 5.25 -9.76 2.72
CA TYR A 172 5.33 -10.17 4.11
C TYR A 172 6.63 -9.69 4.77
N GLY A 173 6.50 -9.13 5.96
CA GLY A 173 7.59 -8.44 6.67
C GLY A 173 7.60 -6.93 6.48
N GLN A 174 6.92 -6.39 5.47
CA GLN A 174 6.66 -4.96 5.39
C GLN A 174 5.57 -4.54 6.37
N ARG A 175 5.66 -3.29 6.82
CA ARG A 175 4.57 -2.63 7.55
C ARG A 175 3.79 -1.70 6.63
N LEU A 176 2.54 -1.48 6.96
CA LEU A 176 1.73 -0.43 6.36
C LEU A 176 1.82 0.83 7.23
N GLU A 177 2.23 1.96 6.66
CA GLU A 177 2.27 3.27 7.30
C GLU A 177 1.13 4.14 6.74
N ILE A 178 0.18 4.51 7.61
CA ILE A 178 -1.01 5.26 7.22
C ILE A 178 -0.94 6.66 7.80
N SER A 179 -0.87 7.67 6.94
CA SER A 179 -1.05 9.09 7.29
C SER A 179 -2.42 9.59 6.85
N ASN A 180 -2.88 10.73 7.38
CA ASN A 180 -4.22 11.23 7.17
C ASN A 180 -4.22 12.72 6.82
N GLN A 181 -4.49 13.05 5.56
CA GLN A 181 -4.64 14.44 5.09
C GLN A 181 -6.08 14.95 5.17
N SER A 182 -7.02 14.11 5.56
CA SER A 182 -8.41 14.52 5.69
C SER A 182 -8.66 15.35 6.96
N ARG A 183 -9.85 15.91 7.05
CA ARG A 183 -10.31 16.63 8.24
C ARG A 183 -10.92 15.75 9.33
N LEU A 184 -11.16 14.47 9.02
CA LEU A 184 -11.77 13.50 9.94
C LEU A 184 -10.67 12.72 10.65
N LEU A 185 -11.03 12.18 11.80
CA LEU A 185 -10.19 11.25 12.55
C LEU A 185 -10.40 9.84 11.99
N PHE A 186 -9.30 9.12 11.76
CA PHE A 186 -9.34 7.71 11.36
C PHE A 186 -8.69 6.84 12.42
N ALA A 187 -9.19 5.63 12.56
CA ALA A 187 -8.63 4.61 13.45
C ALA A 187 -8.51 3.28 12.69
N PRO A 188 -7.52 3.16 11.77
CA PRO A 188 -7.36 2.00 10.92
C PRO A 188 -6.96 0.76 11.72
N ALA A 189 -7.53 -0.37 11.36
CA ALA A 189 -7.27 -1.67 11.96
C ALA A 189 -7.28 -2.78 10.91
N LEU A 190 -6.43 -3.79 11.10
CA LEU A 190 -6.48 -5.03 10.33
C LEU A 190 -7.37 -6.02 11.06
N ASP A 191 -8.42 -6.53 10.38
CA ASP A 191 -9.15 -7.66 10.91
C ASP A 191 -8.27 -8.92 10.87
N GLN A 192 -8.52 -9.88 11.76
CA GLN A 192 -7.74 -11.10 11.93
C GLN A 192 -6.25 -10.89 12.31
N SER A 193 -5.84 -9.65 12.63
CA SER A 193 -4.54 -9.39 13.23
C SER A 193 -4.59 -9.65 14.72
N MET A 194 -3.49 -10.18 15.29
CA MET A 194 -3.35 -10.38 16.73
C MET A 194 -3.19 -9.06 17.51
N SER A 195 -3.03 -7.94 16.81
CA SER A 195 -2.94 -6.62 17.45
C SER A 195 -4.31 -6.13 17.89
N THR A 196 -4.47 -5.91 19.20
CA THR A 196 -5.68 -5.32 19.79
C THR A 196 -5.54 -3.82 20.07
N ALA A 197 -4.40 -3.22 19.73
CA ALA A 197 -4.17 -1.80 19.96
C ALA A 197 -4.96 -0.96 18.95
N VAL A 198 -5.79 -0.04 19.46
CA VAL A 198 -6.42 0.98 18.63
C VAL A 198 -5.42 2.12 18.44
N MET A 199 -5.01 2.33 17.22
CA MET A 199 -4.16 3.44 16.83
C MET A 199 -4.98 4.46 16.05
N VAL A 200 -4.61 5.72 16.17
CA VAL A 200 -5.39 6.82 15.60
C VAL A 200 -4.52 7.60 14.62
N ALA A 201 -5.03 7.84 13.42
CA ALA A 201 -4.46 8.73 12.42
C ALA A 201 -5.15 10.09 12.54
N PRO A 202 -4.53 11.08 13.22
CA PRO A 202 -5.17 12.38 13.44
C PRO A 202 -5.31 13.14 12.13
N PRO A 203 -6.28 14.10 12.07
CA PRO A 203 -6.54 14.87 10.86
C PRO A 203 -5.34 15.72 10.46
N GLN A 204 -5.24 16.02 9.16
CA GLN A 204 -4.28 16.96 8.59
C GLN A 204 -2.81 16.64 8.93
N GLU A 205 -2.48 15.35 8.99
CA GLU A 205 -1.13 14.86 9.31
C GLU A 205 -0.55 15.44 10.62
N SER A 206 -1.42 15.75 11.58
CA SER A 206 -1.02 16.37 12.86
C SER A 206 -0.32 15.40 13.82
N GLY A 207 -0.03 14.17 13.40
CA GLY A 207 0.65 13.16 14.21
C GLY A 207 1.48 12.18 13.38
N GLU A 208 2.10 11.23 14.09
CA GLU A 208 2.85 10.14 13.46
C GLU A 208 1.92 9.22 12.66
N PRO A 209 2.39 8.66 11.53
CA PRO A 209 1.64 7.66 10.80
C PRO A 209 1.29 6.45 11.65
N VAL A 210 0.09 5.92 11.49
CA VAL A 210 -0.29 4.63 12.08
C VAL A 210 0.49 3.53 11.39
N LYS A 211 1.13 2.66 12.18
CA LYS A 211 1.95 1.54 11.69
C LYS A 211 1.23 0.23 11.96
N LEU A 212 0.79 -0.45 10.91
CA LEU A 212 0.16 -1.76 10.98
C LEU A 212 1.10 -2.84 10.47
N TYR A 213 1.16 -3.97 11.16
CA TYR A 213 2.06 -5.08 10.88
C TYR A 213 1.25 -6.36 10.66
N PRO A 214 1.06 -6.80 9.41
CA PRO A 214 0.47 -8.09 9.15
C PRO A 214 1.33 -9.22 9.71
N ASP A 215 0.73 -10.13 10.45
CA ASP A 215 1.40 -11.23 11.15
C ASP A 215 1.58 -12.49 10.31
N LYS A 216 0.98 -12.53 9.12
CA LYS A 216 1.07 -13.66 8.17
C LYS A 216 0.96 -13.18 6.73
N ALA A 217 1.43 -13.99 5.78
CA ALA A 217 1.09 -13.82 4.37
C ALA A 217 -0.37 -14.24 4.14
N GLY A 218 -1.06 -13.54 3.23
CA GLY A 218 -2.46 -13.81 2.92
C GLY A 218 -3.29 -12.54 2.77
N TYR A 219 -4.56 -12.64 3.09
CA TYR A 219 -5.52 -11.55 3.02
C TYR A 219 -5.89 -11.02 4.40
N PHE A 220 -6.05 -9.70 4.48
CA PHE A 220 -6.65 -8.99 5.60
C PHE A 220 -7.65 -7.97 5.08
N ALA A 221 -8.72 -7.70 5.83
CA ALA A 221 -9.50 -6.50 5.62
C ALA A 221 -8.89 -5.36 6.46
N LEU A 222 -8.59 -4.24 5.81
CA LEU A 222 -8.26 -2.99 6.49
C LEU A 222 -9.57 -2.22 6.67
N THR A 223 -9.99 -2.08 7.91
CA THR A 223 -11.22 -1.38 8.31
C THR A 223 -10.87 -0.15 9.15
N ASP A 224 -11.87 0.67 9.44
CA ASP A 224 -11.69 1.83 10.29
C ASP A 224 -12.77 1.87 11.39
N HIS A 225 -12.34 2.12 12.63
CA HIS A 225 -13.26 2.16 13.77
C HIS A 225 -14.07 3.44 13.86
N MET A 226 -13.60 4.54 13.25
CA MET A 226 -14.27 5.84 13.25
C MET A 226 -15.13 6.03 12.01
N GLU A 227 -14.67 5.52 10.87
CA GLU A 227 -15.30 5.69 9.56
C GLU A 227 -15.75 4.33 8.98
N PRO A 228 -16.97 3.85 9.35
CA PRO A 228 -17.44 2.49 9.02
C PRO A 228 -17.58 2.19 7.53
N TYR A 229 -17.53 3.21 6.65
CA TYR A 229 -17.56 3.03 5.21
C TYR A 229 -16.21 2.58 4.65
N VAL A 230 -15.13 2.70 5.42
CA VAL A 230 -13.79 2.29 5.02
C VAL A 230 -13.67 0.77 5.11
N HIS A 231 -13.38 0.18 3.98
CA HIS A 231 -13.10 -1.26 3.87
C HIS A 231 -12.19 -1.46 2.68
N GLU A 232 -10.92 -1.72 2.95
CA GLU A 232 -9.88 -1.95 1.95
C GLU A 232 -9.42 -3.40 2.00
N ASP A 233 -9.08 -3.95 0.83
CA ASP A 233 -8.54 -5.29 0.70
C ASP A 233 -7.01 -5.22 0.79
N LEU A 234 -6.39 -5.80 1.82
CA LEU A 234 -4.95 -5.87 1.96
C LEU A 234 -4.45 -7.28 1.63
N TYR A 235 -3.59 -7.39 0.62
CA TYR A 235 -2.91 -8.62 0.24
C TYR A 235 -1.44 -8.58 0.66
N VAL A 236 -1.01 -9.61 1.37
CA VAL A 236 0.36 -9.79 1.88
C VAL A 236 1.00 -10.96 1.14
N PHE A 237 1.87 -10.64 0.20
CA PHE A 237 2.54 -11.60 -0.68
C PHE A 237 3.83 -12.16 -0.06
N ARG A 238 4.26 -13.32 -0.56
CA ARG A 238 5.58 -13.90 -0.26
C ARG A 238 6.68 -13.47 -1.25
N HIS A 239 6.39 -12.51 -2.10
CA HIS A 239 7.32 -12.00 -3.12
C HIS A 239 7.00 -10.55 -3.47
N PRO A 240 7.97 -9.75 -3.97
CA PRO A 240 7.78 -8.32 -4.24
C PRO A 240 7.20 -8.01 -5.63
N LEU A 241 6.98 -9.00 -6.50
CA LEU A 241 6.49 -8.76 -7.87
C LEU A 241 4.96 -8.62 -7.90
N HIS A 242 4.48 -7.59 -7.25
CA HIS A 242 3.06 -7.23 -7.22
C HIS A 242 2.87 -5.72 -7.29
N VAL A 243 1.71 -5.28 -7.75
CA VAL A 243 1.28 -3.88 -7.80
C VAL A 243 -0.24 -3.83 -7.82
N VAL A 244 -0.81 -2.68 -7.49
CA VAL A 244 -2.25 -2.41 -7.63
C VAL A 244 -2.44 -1.43 -8.77
N THR A 245 -3.46 -1.66 -9.62
CA THR A 245 -3.78 -0.77 -10.73
C THR A 245 -4.26 0.60 -10.26
N ASP A 246 -3.86 1.63 -10.98
CA ASP A 246 -4.33 2.99 -10.76
C ASP A 246 -5.78 3.20 -11.26
N SER A 247 -6.29 4.43 -11.14
CA SER A 247 -7.65 4.78 -11.59
C SER A 247 -7.88 4.63 -13.09
N ALA A 248 -6.82 4.57 -13.90
CA ALA A 248 -6.87 4.31 -15.33
C ALA A 248 -6.63 2.83 -15.66
N GLY A 249 -6.52 1.96 -14.65
CA GLY A 249 -6.25 0.54 -14.79
C GLY A 249 -4.81 0.21 -15.13
N HIS A 250 -3.89 1.18 -15.16
CA HIS A 250 -2.50 0.96 -15.51
C HIS A 250 -1.74 0.30 -14.37
N TYR A 251 -0.76 -0.52 -14.75
CA TYR A 251 0.19 -1.13 -13.83
C TYR A 251 1.59 -1.20 -14.45
N ARG A 252 2.62 -1.26 -13.60
CA ARG A 252 4.00 -1.52 -13.97
C ARG A 252 4.72 -2.24 -12.84
N ILE A 253 5.41 -3.32 -13.18
CA ILE A 253 6.25 -4.10 -12.28
C ILE A 253 7.67 -4.13 -12.86
N ASP A 254 8.61 -3.55 -12.12
CA ASP A 254 10.03 -3.52 -12.47
C ASP A 254 10.80 -4.62 -11.72
N GLY A 255 12.01 -4.93 -12.20
CA GLY A 255 12.87 -5.91 -11.55
C GLY A 255 12.41 -7.36 -11.73
N VAL A 256 11.63 -7.62 -12.77
CA VAL A 256 11.13 -8.95 -13.08
C VAL A 256 12.26 -9.81 -13.66
N PRO A 257 12.54 -11.02 -13.10
CA PRO A 257 13.54 -11.94 -13.63
C PRO A 257 13.28 -12.29 -15.09
N VAL A 258 14.33 -12.46 -15.88
CA VAL A 258 14.19 -12.91 -17.28
C VAL A 258 13.66 -14.34 -17.34
N GLY A 259 12.83 -14.63 -18.34
CA GLY A 259 12.31 -15.96 -18.60
C GLY A 259 10.83 -15.99 -18.93
N LYS A 260 10.32 -17.21 -19.07
CA LYS A 260 8.90 -17.48 -19.34
C LYS A 260 8.12 -17.49 -18.03
N LEU A 261 7.38 -16.42 -17.81
CA LEU A 261 6.62 -16.16 -16.59
C LEU A 261 5.13 -16.01 -16.90
N LYS A 262 4.34 -15.70 -15.89
CA LYS A 262 2.92 -15.41 -16.00
C LYS A 262 2.61 -14.10 -15.29
N VAL A 263 1.77 -13.29 -15.90
CA VAL A 263 1.14 -12.13 -15.29
C VAL A 263 -0.28 -12.50 -14.92
N GLY A 264 -0.64 -12.33 -13.65
CA GLY A 264 -2.00 -12.53 -13.17
C GLY A 264 -2.59 -11.23 -12.65
N ALA A 265 -3.89 -11.01 -12.86
CA ALA A 265 -4.64 -9.93 -12.25
C ALA A 265 -5.87 -10.47 -11.52
N HIS A 266 -6.10 -9.99 -10.32
CA HIS A 266 -7.25 -10.29 -9.48
C HIS A 266 -7.92 -9.02 -9.01
N HIS A 267 -9.25 -8.99 -9.01
CA HIS A 267 -9.98 -7.90 -8.37
C HIS A 267 -10.90 -8.47 -7.28
N PRO A 268 -10.69 -8.12 -6.00
CA PRO A 268 -11.37 -8.76 -4.87
C PRO A 268 -12.88 -8.64 -4.93
N THR A 269 -13.38 -7.46 -5.25
CA THR A 269 -14.83 -7.20 -5.28
C THR A 269 -15.52 -7.78 -6.53
N VAL A 270 -14.83 -7.78 -7.69
CA VAL A 270 -15.30 -8.46 -8.91
C VAL A 270 -15.25 -9.98 -8.74
N ASP A 271 -14.37 -10.46 -7.85
CA ASP A 271 -14.12 -11.86 -7.53
C ASP A 271 -13.84 -12.68 -8.80
N ALA A 272 -12.93 -12.16 -9.61
CA ALA A 272 -12.52 -12.79 -10.86
C ALA A 272 -11.05 -12.47 -11.18
N ASP A 273 -10.47 -13.35 -11.97
CA ASP A 273 -9.06 -13.36 -12.34
C ASP A 273 -8.89 -13.26 -13.86
N ALA A 274 -7.72 -12.76 -14.27
CA ALA A 274 -7.20 -12.87 -15.62
C ALA A 274 -5.73 -13.27 -15.55
N GLU A 275 -5.24 -14.04 -16.52
CA GLU A 275 -3.86 -14.54 -16.56
C GLU A 275 -3.35 -14.54 -18.00
N SER A 276 -2.09 -14.15 -18.21
CA SER A 276 -1.42 -14.21 -19.50
C SER A 276 0.04 -14.65 -19.34
N PRO A 277 0.57 -15.50 -20.23
CA PRO A 277 2.00 -15.76 -20.27
C PRO A 277 2.78 -14.52 -20.74
N VAL A 278 4.01 -14.39 -20.25
CA VAL A 278 4.94 -13.33 -20.66
C VAL A 278 6.35 -13.92 -20.79
N ASP A 279 7.08 -13.51 -21.82
CA ASP A 279 8.50 -13.83 -21.98
C ASP A 279 9.31 -12.56 -21.67
N VAL A 280 9.90 -12.53 -20.47
CA VAL A 280 10.62 -11.36 -19.96
C VAL A 280 12.04 -11.36 -20.48
N VAL A 281 12.43 -10.26 -21.14
CA VAL A 281 13.75 -10.04 -21.71
C VAL A 281 14.49 -8.96 -20.92
N ALA A 282 15.79 -9.14 -20.73
CA ALA A 282 16.65 -8.22 -19.98
C ALA A 282 16.57 -6.77 -20.50
N GLY A 283 16.30 -5.83 -19.62
CA GLY A 283 16.23 -4.40 -19.93
C GLY A 283 15.05 -3.97 -20.81
N VAL A 284 14.13 -4.91 -21.14
CA VAL A 284 12.98 -4.63 -22.01
C VAL A 284 11.71 -4.52 -21.17
N VAL A 285 10.82 -3.62 -21.56
CA VAL A 285 9.47 -3.49 -21.01
C VAL A 285 8.53 -4.33 -21.86
N GLN A 286 7.94 -5.37 -21.26
CA GLN A 286 6.93 -6.20 -21.90
C GLN A 286 5.54 -5.63 -21.64
N LYS A 287 4.73 -5.49 -22.69
CA LYS A 287 3.34 -5.06 -22.58
C LYS A 287 2.40 -6.25 -22.46
N VAL A 288 1.57 -6.26 -21.39
CA VAL A 288 0.56 -7.30 -21.14
C VAL A 288 -0.72 -6.64 -20.67
N ASP A 289 -1.73 -6.60 -21.51
CA ASP A 289 -3.07 -6.13 -21.14
C ASP A 289 -3.94 -7.31 -20.69
N LEU A 290 -4.70 -7.13 -19.61
CA LEU A 290 -5.54 -8.16 -19.01
C LEU A 290 -6.99 -7.70 -18.94
N THR A 291 -7.93 -8.61 -19.17
CA THR A 291 -9.36 -8.31 -19.07
C THR A 291 -10.03 -9.27 -18.09
N ILE A 292 -10.64 -8.72 -17.05
CA ILE A 292 -11.42 -9.42 -16.04
C ILE A 292 -12.90 -9.34 -16.43
N THR A 293 -13.64 -10.45 -16.32
CA THR A 293 -15.07 -10.45 -16.63
C THR A 293 -15.89 -10.35 -15.35
N TYR A 294 -16.62 -9.24 -15.19
CA TYR A 294 -17.58 -9.09 -14.09
C TYR A 294 -18.90 -9.84 -14.41
N LYS A 295 -19.27 -10.73 -13.50
CA LYS A 295 -20.55 -11.45 -13.51
C LYS A 295 -21.30 -11.10 -12.22
N PRO A 296 -22.42 -10.37 -12.28
CA PRO A 296 -23.20 -10.07 -11.08
C PRO A 296 -23.62 -11.37 -10.36
N LYS A 297 -23.34 -11.45 -9.07
CA LYS A 297 -23.84 -12.57 -8.25
C LYS A 297 -25.35 -12.42 -8.04
N PRO A 298 -26.12 -13.51 -8.05
CA PRO A 298 -27.54 -13.44 -7.70
C PRO A 298 -27.68 -12.86 -6.28
N LYS A 299 -28.69 -11.98 -6.09
CA LYS A 299 -28.99 -11.40 -4.78
C LYS A 299 -29.27 -12.55 -3.80
N VAL A 300 -28.37 -12.75 -2.84
CA VAL A 300 -28.61 -13.67 -1.72
C VAL A 300 -29.77 -13.08 -0.90
N LYS A 301 -30.80 -13.89 -0.64
CA LYS A 301 -31.93 -13.44 0.20
C LYS A 301 -31.36 -13.10 1.59
N VAL A 302 -31.79 -11.95 2.12
CA VAL A 302 -31.43 -11.47 3.46
C VAL A 302 -31.95 -12.48 4.50
N GLY A 303 -31.14 -13.47 4.80
CA GLY A 303 -31.37 -14.52 5.79
C GLY A 303 -30.06 -15.17 6.22
N ASP A 304 -29.04 -15.11 5.37
CA ASP A 304 -27.70 -15.60 5.63
C ASP A 304 -26.74 -14.45 5.99
N ALA A 305 -27.13 -13.62 6.95
CA ALA A 305 -26.34 -12.48 7.45
C ALA A 305 -25.06 -12.90 8.22
N GLY A 306 -24.47 -14.04 7.87
CA GLY A 306 -23.23 -14.55 8.44
C GLY A 306 -22.19 -14.99 7.45
N ALA A 307 -22.53 -15.12 6.17
CA ALA A 307 -21.54 -15.45 5.16
C ALA A 307 -20.78 -14.18 4.77
N ARG A 308 -19.75 -13.79 5.53
CA ARG A 308 -18.67 -12.97 5.00
C ARG A 308 -18.18 -13.68 3.74
N ILE A 309 -18.31 -13.01 2.60
CA ILE A 309 -17.60 -13.45 1.41
C ILE A 309 -16.13 -13.20 1.74
N LEU A 310 -15.49 -14.20 2.33
CA LEU A 310 -14.04 -14.18 2.49
C LEU A 310 -13.49 -14.09 1.07
N PRO A 311 -12.61 -13.13 0.78
CA PRO A 311 -11.94 -13.10 -0.50
C PRO A 311 -11.30 -14.45 -0.70
N ARG A 312 -11.59 -15.04 -1.85
CA ARG A 312 -11.03 -16.35 -2.18
C ARG A 312 -9.52 -16.26 -2.21
N CYS A 313 -8.88 -17.35 -1.83
CA CYS A 313 -7.45 -17.54 -1.91
C CYS A 313 -6.87 -16.92 -3.19
N LEU A 314 -5.94 -16.01 -3.02
CA LEU A 314 -5.19 -15.45 -4.13
C LEU A 314 -4.15 -16.49 -4.57
N ARG A 315 -4.39 -17.20 -5.68
CA ARG A 315 -3.52 -18.24 -6.24
C ARG A 315 -2.05 -17.87 -6.38
N TRP A 316 -1.76 -16.58 -6.37
CA TRP A 316 -0.44 -16.04 -6.68
C TRP A 316 0.29 -15.46 -5.46
N LEU A 317 -0.12 -15.81 -4.25
CA LEU A 317 0.62 -15.45 -3.04
C LEU A 317 2.04 -16.01 -3.03
N ASP A 318 2.22 -17.19 -3.65
CA ASP A 318 3.50 -17.86 -3.80
C ASP A 318 4.05 -17.66 -5.23
N PRO A 319 5.33 -17.30 -5.41
CA PRO A 319 5.92 -17.07 -6.73
C PRO A 319 5.93 -18.32 -7.62
N ALA A 320 6.00 -19.51 -7.02
CA ALA A 320 5.99 -20.79 -7.75
C ALA A 320 4.61 -21.27 -8.15
N THR A 321 3.52 -20.58 -7.80
CA THR A 321 2.12 -20.98 -8.04
C THR A 321 1.73 -22.34 -7.45
N LYS A 322 2.48 -22.85 -6.46
CA LYS A 322 2.26 -24.17 -5.87
C LYS A 322 1.11 -24.21 -4.86
N LEU A 323 0.70 -23.06 -4.34
CA LEU A 323 -0.38 -22.96 -3.35
C LEU A 323 -1.73 -23.27 -4.01
N LYS A 324 -2.34 -24.38 -3.60
CA LYS A 324 -3.71 -24.72 -3.93
C LYS A 324 -4.63 -23.97 -2.98
N CYS A 325 -5.53 -23.16 -3.50
CA CYS A 325 -6.48 -22.38 -2.71
C CYS A 325 -7.32 -23.21 -1.72
N ALA A 326 -7.57 -24.48 -2.00
CA ALA A 326 -8.26 -25.40 -1.10
C ALA A 326 -7.56 -25.63 0.27
N GLU A 327 -6.30 -25.24 0.41
CA GLU A 327 -5.56 -25.36 1.68
C GLU A 327 -5.71 -24.11 2.57
N TYR A 328 -6.11 -22.98 1.98
CA TYR A 328 -6.35 -21.72 2.72
C TYR A 328 -7.77 -21.61 3.29
N ASP A 329 -8.73 -22.31 2.69
CA ASP A 329 -10.14 -22.30 3.12
C ASP A 329 -10.44 -23.26 4.29
N LYS A 330 -9.43 -23.97 4.80
CA LYS A 330 -9.62 -24.78 6.01
C LYS A 330 -9.59 -23.87 7.23
N PRO A 331 -10.66 -23.85 8.04
CA PRO A 331 -10.59 -23.23 9.36
C PRO A 331 -9.43 -23.91 10.11
N ASN A 332 -8.60 -23.09 10.77
CA ASN A 332 -7.62 -23.61 11.71
C ASN A 332 -8.40 -24.26 12.85
N ASP A 333 -8.39 -25.60 12.90
CA ASP A 333 -8.86 -26.38 14.03
C ASP A 333 -8.03 -26.11 15.29
#